data_1e404dba8e57ff6fdfd11eef3088128a
#
_entry.id   1e404dba8e57ff6fdfd11eef3088128a
#
_cell.length_a   1.000
_cell.length_b   1.000
_cell.length_c   1.000
_cell.angle_alpha   90.00
_cell.angle_beta   90.00
_cell.angle_gamma   90.00
#
_symmetry.space_group_name_H-M   'P 1'
#
loop_
_entity.id
_entity.type
_entity.pdbx_description
1 polymer ?
#
loop_
_entity_poly.entity_id
_entity_poly.type
_entity_poly.pdbx_seq_one_letter_code
_entity_poly.pdbx_strand_id
1 'polypeptide(L)'
;MSSEHYEVRGDRELLERERSLPVSGNYEVVVAGGGLAGVSAAISAARSGARTLLVERFGFLGGIATAGLMYMAYAPFAATSGIGRELYGRMLGEGGGIDDVLMPFDAEQLKFHAMDMALEAG
;
A
#
# COMPACT_ATOMS: atom_id res chain seq x y z
N MET A 1 20.21 6.71 27.58
CA MET A 1 20.52 6.03 26.30
C MET A 1 20.60 7.09 25.22
N SER A 2 21.73 7.25 24.56
CA SER A 2 21.86 8.13 23.41
C SER A 2 22.27 7.28 22.19
N SER A 3 21.73 7.59 21.03
CA SER A 3 22.20 7.07 19.75
C SER A 3 22.89 8.20 18.97
N GLU A 4 23.54 7.89 17.86
CA GLU A 4 24.07 8.93 16.96
C GLU A 4 23.01 9.90 16.46
N HIS A 5 21.72 9.51 16.49
CA HIS A 5 20.62 10.25 15.89
C HIS A 5 19.67 10.92 16.87
N TYR A 6 19.66 10.53 18.13
CA TYR A 6 18.76 11.12 19.14
C TYR A 6 19.35 11.13 20.55
N GLU A 7 18.86 12.05 21.37
CA GLU A 7 19.16 12.19 22.80
C GLU A 7 17.84 12.09 23.59
N VAL A 8 17.80 11.22 24.60
CA VAL A 8 16.65 11.12 25.51
C VAL A 8 16.85 12.12 26.64
N ARG A 9 15.91 13.04 26.84
CA ARG A 9 15.89 14.05 27.89
C ARG A 9 14.76 13.78 28.88
N GLY A 10 15.09 13.24 30.03
CA GLY A 10 14.11 12.84 31.03
C GLY A 10 13.24 11.67 30.55
N ASP A 11 12.03 11.56 31.09
CA ASP A 11 11.11 10.44 30.82
C ASP A 11 10.13 10.69 29.64
N ARG A 12 10.11 11.90 29.09
CA ARG A 12 9.08 12.34 28.14
C ARG A 12 9.59 13.09 26.91
N GLU A 13 10.89 13.37 26.84
CA GLU A 13 11.46 14.15 25.74
C GLU A 13 12.51 13.33 25.00
N LEU A 14 12.40 13.35 23.69
CA LEU A 14 13.38 12.79 22.77
C LEU A 14 13.76 13.89 21.78
N LEU A 15 15.01 14.29 21.84
CA LEU A 15 15.57 15.25 20.90
C LEU A 15 16.22 14.52 19.74
N GLU A 16 15.67 14.68 18.53
CA GLU A 16 16.34 14.27 17.30
C GLU A 16 17.37 15.32 16.91
N ARG A 17 18.61 14.87 16.67
CA ARG A 17 19.69 15.77 16.25
C ARG A 17 19.46 16.27 14.83
N GLU A 18 19.79 17.52 14.59
CA GLU A 18 19.77 18.11 13.27
C GLU A 18 20.66 17.31 12.31
N ARG A 19 20.12 17.00 11.13
CA ARG A 19 20.82 16.29 10.08
C ARG A 19 20.39 16.79 8.70
N SER A 20 21.32 16.82 7.77
CA SER A 20 21.01 17.09 6.37
C SER A 20 20.56 15.79 5.68
N LEU A 21 19.43 15.85 4.99
CA LEU A 21 18.91 14.73 4.20
C LEU A 21 18.92 15.11 2.72
N PRO A 22 19.33 14.20 1.83
CA PRO A 22 19.22 14.44 0.40
C PRO A 22 17.73 14.46 0.00
N VAL A 23 17.36 15.38 -0.88
CA VAL A 23 16.04 15.40 -1.50
C VAL A 23 16.07 14.48 -2.72
N SER A 24 15.29 13.40 -2.68
CA SER A 24 15.25 12.39 -3.76
C SER A 24 14.24 12.74 -4.86
N GLY A 25 13.31 13.65 -4.62
CA GLY A 25 12.31 14.06 -5.60
C GLY A 25 11.28 15.02 -5.02
N ASN A 26 10.42 15.52 -5.89
CA ASN A 26 9.30 16.39 -5.53
C ASN A 26 8.01 15.76 -6.05
N TYR A 27 7.05 15.53 -5.17
CA TYR A 27 5.76 14.90 -5.46
C TYR A 27 4.64 15.74 -4.83
N GLU A 28 3.46 15.70 -5.45
CA GLU A 28 2.26 16.38 -4.93
C GLU A 28 1.59 15.52 -3.86
N VAL A 29 1.70 14.19 -4.00
CA VAL A 29 1.19 13.21 -3.03
C VAL A 29 2.28 12.18 -2.72
N VAL A 30 2.52 11.94 -1.45
CA VAL A 30 3.39 10.85 -0.99
C VAL A 30 2.57 9.93 -0.10
N VAL A 31 2.47 8.66 -0.49
CA VAL A 31 1.78 7.61 0.26
C VAL A 31 2.81 6.71 0.92
N ALA A 32 2.82 6.65 2.22
CA ALA A 32 3.71 5.80 3.01
C ALA A 32 3.01 4.49 3.39
N GLY A 33 3.46 3.40 2.78
CA GLY A 33 2.94 2.04 2.94
C GLY A 33 2.09 1.57 1.78
N GLY A 34 2.49 0.46 1.17
CA GLY A 34 1.84 -0.18 0.02
C GLY A 34 0.84 -1.28 0.40
N GLY A 35 0.20 -1.20 1.57
CA GLY A 35 -0.97 -2.04 1.89
C GLY A 35 -2.16 -1.69 1.01
N LEU A 36 -3.27 -2.44 1.10
CA LEU A 36 -4.45 -2.22 0.24
C LEU A 36 -4.97 -0.77 0.28
N ALA A 37 -4.97 -0.15 1.45
CA ALA A 37 -5.37 1.25 1.60
C ALA A 37 -4.40 2.21 0.90
N GLY A 38 -3.09 2.00 1.06
CA GLY A 38 -2.06 2.83 0.42
C GLY A 38 -2.04 2.66 -1.09
N VAL A 39 -2.16 1.43 -1.59
CA VAL A 39 -2.31 1.14 -3.03
C VAL A 39 -3.52 1.88 -3.59
N SER A 40 -4.68 1.79 -2.92
CA SER A 40 -5.90 2.46 -3.36
C SER A 40 -5.75 3.99 -3.36
N ALA A 41 -5.11 4.55 -2.33
CA ALA A 41 -4.87 5.98 -2.22
C ALA A 41 -3.91 6.47 -3.31
N ALA A 42 -2.79 5.76 -3.53
CA ALA A 42 -1.80 6.13 -4.54
C ALA A 42 -2.38 6.09 -5.96
N ILE A 43 -3.05 4.98 -6.32
CA ILE A 43 -3.70 4.83 -7.63
C ILE A 43 -4.75 5.92 -7.84
N SER A 44 -5.57 6.21 -6.83
CA SER A 44 -6.60 7.25 -6.93
C SER A 44 -5.98 8.64 -7.12
N ALA A 45 -4.92 8.97 -6.40
CA ALA A 45 -4.22 10.24 -6.54
C ALA A 45 -3.58 10.38 -7.93
N ALA A 46 -2.86 9.35 -8.40
CA ALA A 46 -2.23 9.35 -9.71
C ALA A 46 -3.27 9.47 -10.83
N ARG A 47 -4.35 8.70 -10.79
CA ARG A 47 -5.47 8.80 -11.76
C ARG A 47 -6.18 10.16 -11.73
N SER A 48 -6.06 10.91 -10.63
CA SER A 48 -6.56 12.29 -10.54
C SER A 48 -5.57 13.32 -11.11
N GLY A 49 -4.44 12.88 -11.64
CA GLY A 49 -3.42 13.73 -12.28
C GLY A 49 -2.33 14.22 -11.34
N ALA A 50 -2.32 13.82 -10.07
CA ALA A 50 -1.27 14.21 -9.13
C ALA A 50 0.01 13.38 -9.35
N ARG A 51 1.18 14.05 -9.34
CA ARG A 51 2.47 13.36 -9.28
C ARG A 51 2.58 12.65 -7.93
N THR A 52 2.44 11.32 -7.96
CA THR A 52 2.31 10.51 -6.75
C THR A 52 3.53 9.62 -6.54
N LEU A 53 4.00 9.53 -5.30
CA LEU A 53 5.00 8.57 -4.86
C LEU A 53 4.36 7.61 -3.87
N LEU A 54 4.39 6.32 -4.16
CA LEU A 54 4.08 5.26 -3.21
C LEU A 54 5.39 4.67 -2.67
N VAL A 55 5.56 4.70 -1.35
CA VAL A 55 6.74 4.16 -0.66
C VAL A 55 6.34 2.90 0.09
N GLU A 56 6.96 1.78 -0.26
CA GLU A 56 6.77 0.49 0.40
C GLU A 56 8.13 -0.10 0.80
N ARG A 57 8.20 -0.73 1.96
CA ARG A 57 9.43 -1.36 2.47
C ARG A 57 9.71 -2.73 1.87
N PHE A 58 8.68 -3.42 1.40
CA PHE A 58 8.79 -4.71 0.72
C PHE A 58 8.93 -4.51 -0.79
N GLY A 59 9.47 -5.50 -1.48
CA GLY A 59 9.57 -5.51 -2.93
C GLY A 59 8.24 -5.80 -3.66
N PHE A 60 7.12 -5.75 -2.96
CA PHE A 60 5.78 -6.02 -3.49
C PHE A 60 4.71 -5.29 -2.67
N LEU A 61 3.54 -5.11 -3.25
CA LEU A 61 2.40 -4.43 -2.65
C LEU A 61 1.41 -5.41 -2.00
N GLY A 62 0.42 -4.86 -1.29
CA GLY A 62 -0.70 -5.59 -0.69
C GLY A 62 -0.68 -5.67 0.85
N GLY A 63 0.46 -5.42 1.49
CA GLY A 63 0.57 -5.38 2.96
C GLY A 63 0.16 -6.69 3.62
N ILE A 64 -0.80 -6.65 4.56
CA ILE A 64 -1.24 -7.85 5.31
C ILE A 64 -1.87 -8.91 4.39
N ALA A 65 -2.48 -8.49 3.29
CA ALA A 65 -3.08 -9.41 2.32
C ALA A 65 -2.04 -10.19 1.50
N THR A 66 -0.78 -9.77 1.52
CA THR A 66 0.32 -10.42 0.81
C THR A 66 1.44 -10.83 1.76
N ALA A 67 2.16 -9.87 2.36
CA ALA A 67 3.22 -10.15 3.33
C ALA A 67 2.69 -10.82 4.60
N GLY A 68 1.47 -10.50 5.03
CA GLY A 68 0.83 -11.07 6.21
C GLY A 68 0.12 -12.40 5.94
N LEU A 69 0.10 -12.89 4.69
CA LEU A 69 -0.55 -14.15 4.28
C LEU A 69 -2.04 -14.24 4.67
N MET A 70 -2.71 -13.10 4.74
CA MET A 70 -4.16 -13.09 4.92
C MET A 70 -4.82 -13.37 3.56
N TYR A 71 -5.35 -14.57 3.41
CA TYR A 71 -5.82 -15.11 2.13
C TYR A 71 -7.32 -14.87 1.86
N MET A 72 -8.00 -14.13 2.71
CA MET A 72 -9.41 -13.81 2.51
C MET A 72 -9.78 -12.40 2.99
N ALA A 73 -10.74 -11.77 2.31
CA ALA A 73 -11.40 -10.56 2.73
C ALA A 73 -12.82 -10.86 3.24
N TYR A 74 -13.30 -10.04 4.17
CA TYR A 74 -14.62 -10.22 4.76
C TYR A 74 -15.62 -9.22 4.16
N ALA A 75 -16.00 -9.44 2.91
CA ALA A 75 -17.10 -8.72 2.26
C ALA A 75 -17.42 -9.40 0.92
N PRO A 76 -18.68 -9.54 0.52
CA PRO A 76 -19.00 -10.01 -0.82
C PRO A 76 -18.50 -8.99 -1.87
N PHE A 77 -18.11 -9.47 -3.05
CA PHE A 77 -17.61 -8.60 -4.13
C PHE A 77 -18.60 -7.46 -4.47
N ALA A 78 -19.90 -7.73 -4.38
CA ALA A 78 -20.94 -6.73 -4.59
C ALA A 78 -20.87 -5.53 -3.63
N ALA A 79 -20.31 -5.72 -2.42
CA ALA A 79 -20.13 -4.66 -1.42
C ALA A 79 -18.81 -3.88 -1.60
N THR A 80 -17.92 -4.31 -2.48
CA THR A 80 -16.67 -3.60 -2.78
C THR A 80 -16.92 -2.44 -3.75
N SER A 81 -16.05 -1.44 -3.74
CA SER A 81 -16.13 -0.28 -4.63
C SER A 81 -14.74 0.25 -5.01
N GLY A 82 -14.67 1.16 -5.97
CA GLY A 82 -13.46 1.85 -6.38
C GLY A 82 -12.31 0.90 -6.74
N ILE A 83 -11.10 1.27 -6.35
CA ILE A 83 -9.87 0.52 -6.65
C ILE A 83 -9.92 -0.90 -6.09
N GLY A 84 -10.48 -1.09 -4.89
CA GLY A 84 -10.62 -2.43 -4.30
C GLY A 84 -11.48 -3.36 -5.15
N ARG A 85 -12.58 -2.85 -5.70
CA ARG A 85 -13.43 -3.61 -6.63
C ARG A 85 -12.72 -3.94 -7.93
N GLU A 86 -11.97 -2.98 -8.48
CA GLU A 86 -11.20 -3.19 -9.70
C GLU A 86 -10.13 -4.26 -9.51
N LEU A 87 -9.33 -4.14 -8.43
CA LEU A 87 -8.28 -5.08 -8.09
C LEU A 87 -8.83 -6.50 -7.93
N TYR A 88 -9.87 -6.66 -7.11
CA TYR A 88 -10.46 -7.98 -6.89
C TYR A 88 -11.16 -8.52 -8.13
N GLY A 89 -11.77 -7.65 -8.95
CA GLY A 89 -12.37 -8.02 -10.22
C GLY A 89 -11.37 -8.59 -11.22
N ARG A 90 -10.15 -8.05 -11.29
CA ARG A 90 -9.06 -8.61 -12.11
C ARG A 90 -8.70 -10.03 -11.63
N MET A 91 -8.57 -10.21 -10.34
CA MET A 91 -8.26 -11.52 -9.74
C MET A 91 -9.34 -12.55 -10.01
N LEU A 92 -10.63 -12.18 -9.86
CA LEU A 92 -11.76 -13.06 -10.20
C LEU A 92 -11.73 -13.49 -11.67
N GLY A 93 -11.42 -12.55 -12.58
CA GLY A 93 -11.34 -12.81 -14.02
C GLY A 93 -10.27 -13.82 -14.41
N GLU A 94 -9.23 -13.94 -13.60
CA GLU A 94 -8.09 -14.88 -13.81
C GLU A 94 -8.15 -16.11 -12.89
N GLY A 95 -9.25 -16.29 -12.14
CA GLY A 95 -9.42 -17.42 -11.23
C GLY A 95 -8.64 -17.31 -9.92
N GLY A 96 -8.11 -16.13 -9.59
CA GLY A 96 -7.36 -15.86 -8.36
C GLY A 96 -8.22 -15.48 -7.17
N GLY A 97 -9.53 -15.60 -7.26
CA GLY A 97 -10.45 -15.34 -6.17
C GLY A 97 -11.78 -16.07 -6.33
N ILE A 98 -12.57 -16.09 -5.28
CA ILE A 98 -13.92 -16.66 -5.27
C ILE A 98 -14.88 -15.58 -4.73
N ASP A 99 -15.93 -15.30 -5.48
CA ASP A 99 -16.97 -14.35 -5.05
C ASP A 99 -17.93 -15.04 -4.05
N ASP A 100 -17.64 -14.83 -2.78
CA ASP A 100 -18.43 -15.33 -1.66
C ASP A 100 -18.42 -14.28 -0.53
N VAL A 101 -19.14 -14.51 0.55
CA VAL A 101 -19.14 -13.68 1.76
C VAL A 101 -17.74 -13.59 2.38
N LEU A 102 -17.00 -14.67 2.34
CA LEU A 102 -15.56 -14.71 2.59
C LEU A 102 -14.88 -14.79 1.23
N MET A 103 -14.37 -13.67 0.74
CA MET A 103 -13.66 -13.63 -0.55
C MET A 103 -12.23 -14.18 -0.40
N PRO A 104 -12.01 -15.50 -0.54
CA PRO A 104 -10.66 -16.02 -0.60
C PRO A 104 -9.98 -15.57 -1.90
N PHE A 105 -8.69 -15.32 -1.82
CA PHE A 105 -7.91 -14.84 -2.95
C PHE A 105 -6.47 -15.38 -2.94
N ASP A 106 -5.89 -15.43 -4.12
CA ASP A 106 -4.49 -15.76 -4.32
C ASP A 106 -3.62 -14.52 -4.01
N ALA A 107 -2.75 -14.62 -2.99
CA ALA A 107 -1.89 -13.52 -2.57
C ALA A 107 -0.83 -13.16 -3.63
N GLU A 108 -0.37 -14.11 -4.44
CA GLU A 108 0.59 -13.83 -5.50
C GLU A 108 -0.05 -13.07 -6.66
N GLN A 109 -1.28 -13.43 -7.05
CA GLN A 109 -2.03 -12.65 -8.02
C GLN A 109 -2.35 -11.25 -7.50
N LEU A 110 -2.66 -11.11 -6.21
CA LEU A 110 -2.89 -9.79 -5.62
C LEU A 110 -1.65 -8.90 -5.71
N LYS A 111 -0.44 -9.42 -5.43
CA LYS A 111 0.82 -8.67 -5.60
C LYS A 111 0.97 -8.17 -7.03
N PHE A 112 0.74 -9.07 -8.00
CA PHE A 112 0.88 -8.78 -9.42
C PHE A 112 -0.09 -7.69 -9.86
N HIS A 113 -1.39 -7.86 -9.64
CA HIS A 113 -2.41 -6.89 -10.05
C HIS A 113 -2.28 -5.54 -9.32
N ALA A 114 -1.91 -5.54 -8.04
CA ALA A 114 -1.68 -4.29 -7.31
C ALA A 114 -0.50 -3.50 -7.91
N MET A 115 0.56 -4.18 -8.33
CA MET A 115 1.70 -3.56 -8.99
C MET A 115 1.32 -3.06 -10.39
N ASP A 116 0.64 -3.87 -11.18
CA ASP A 116 0.20 -3.49 -12.53
C ASP A 116 -0.71 -2.26 -12.48
N MET A 117 -1.71 -2.26 -11.61
CA MET A 117 -2.61 -1.11 -11.46
C MET A 117 -1.89 0.16 -11.01
N ALA A 118 -0.86 0.03 -10.17
CA ALA A 118 -0.04 1.17 -9.75
C ALA A 118 0.78 1.71 -10.93
N LEU A 119 1.41 0.84 -11.73
CA LEU A 119 2.18 1.23 -12.92
C LEU A 119 1.28 1.82 -14.02
N GLU A 120 0.08 1.29 -14.23
CA GLU A 120 -0.90 1.81 -15.17
C GLU A 120 -1.40 3.22 -14.78
N ALA A 121 -1.39 3.53 -13.49
CA ALA A 121 -1.85 4.83 -13.00
C ALA A 121 -0.82 5.96 -13.18
N GLY A 122 0.47 5.63 -13.37
CA GLY A 122 1.57 6.57 -13.64
C GLY A 122 2.51 6.72 -12.45
#